data_492561333e7e48891a8172009dc2c48f
#
_entry.id   492561333e7e48891a8172009dc2c48f
#
_cell.length_a   1.000
_cell.length_b   1.000
_cell.length_c   1.000
_cell.angle_alpha   90.00
_cell.angle_beta   90.00
_cell.angle_gamma   90.00
#
_symmetry.space_group_name_H-M   'P 1'
#
loop_
_entity.id
_entity.type
_entity.pdbx_description
1 polymer ?
#
loop_
_entity_poly.entity_id
_entity_poly.type
_entity_poly.pdbx_seq_one_letter_code
_entity_poly.pdbx_strand_id
1 'polypeptide(L)'
;MNTIANTIKQRLSLREPLAEALDVLTRLVDKLSLSKPERQSDKEAEAVAYEVYLKEQLQRVKEVCPYCKDFERDFPSFAFSIATGIGKTRLMGACIAYLYLAKGIRHFFILAPNLTLYEKLMRDFGDPSYEKYVFKGISEFVHNEPLIITGDNYNKARNLFSDNQIQISIFNISKFNTESKEGGKKGAPKMRRLSEYLGQSYFDYLFSLDDLVILMDEAHRYHADASKKAINELRPILGLEMTATPTDEKGKSFKNIVYEYNLAQALADGKYVKIPTIAKRRNFSRGNMTDEELDILKIEDAVSVHEHTKLHLEMYAKNNNQP
;
A
#
# COMPACT_ATOMS: atom_id res chain seq x y z
N MET A 1 10.64 13.42 20.97
CA MET A 1 9.61 13.51 19.89
C MET A 1 10.34 13.69 18.57
N ASN A 2 9.96 12.95 17.53
CA ASN A 2 10.59 13.06 16.21
C ASN A 2 10.07 14.29 15.47
N THR A 3 10.91 15.33 15.35
CA THR A 3 10.54 16.63 14.76
C THR A 3 10.09 16.49 13.31
N ILE A 4 10.77 15.64 12.52
CA ILE A 4 10.43 15.40 11.11
C ILE A 4 9.04 14.77 11.00
N ALA A 5 8.76 13.73 11.80
CA ALA A 5 7.44 13.10 11.80
C ALA A 5 6.33 14.08 12.18
N ASN A 6 6.55 14.93 13.20
CA ASN A 6 5.57 15.94 13.59
C ASN A 6 5.32 16.98 12.48
N THR A 7 6.37 17.42 11.80
CA THR A 7 6.23 18.31 10.64
C THR A 7 5.40 17.67 9.54
N ILE A 8 5.67 16.39 9.21
CA ILE A 8 4.91 15.64 8.19
C ILE A 8 3.43 15.52 8.59
N LYS A 9 3.14 15.15 9.84
CA LYS A 9 1.76 15.05 10.34
C LYS A 9 0.98 16.33 10.17
N GLN A 10 1.58 17.46 10.52
CA GLN A 10 0.96 18.78 10.41
C GLN A 10 0.79 19.21 8.96
N ARG A 11 1.84 19.11 8.15
CA ARG A 11 1.83 19.53 6.74
C ARG A 11 0.87 18.73 5.89
N LEU A 12 0.78 17.43 6.12
CA LEU A 12 -0.17 16.55 5.44
C LEU A 12 -1.55 16.53 6.10
N SER A 13 -1.76 17.24 7.21
CA SER A 13 -3.00 17.21 7.98
C SER A 13 -3.47 15.77 8.23
N LEU A 14 -2.58 14.92 8.76
CA LEU A 14 -2.89 13.52 8.98
C LEU A 14 -4.01 13.38 10.02
N ARG A 15 -5.00 12.54 9.71
CA ARG A 15 -6.00 12.10 10.69
C ARG A 15 -5.30 11.37 11.83
N GLU A 16 -5.85 11.44 13.03
CA GLU A 16 -5.26 10.88 14.25
C GLU A 16 -4.75 9.42 14.07
N PRO A 17 -5.53 8.47 13.51
CA PRO A 17 -5.03 7.11 13.31
C PRO A 17 -3.84 7.01 12.36
N LEU A 18 -3.76 7.90 11.34
CA LEU A 18 -2.63 7.93 10.42
C LEU A 18 -1.39 8.54 11.07
N ALA A 19 -1.58 9.52 11.96
CA ALA A 19 -0.51 10.14 12.71
C ALA A 19 0.11 9.13 13.70
N GLU A 20 -0.72 8.34 14.37
CA GLU A 20 -0.28 7.24 15.25
C GLU A 20 0.45 6.14 14.48
N ALA A 21 -0.09 5.74 13.32
CA ALA A 21 0.55 4.76 12.44
C ALA A 21 1.95 5.23 12.00
N LEU A 22 2.10 6.52 11.68
CA LEU A 22 3.40 7.11 11.36
C LEU A 22 4.34 7.09 12.58
N ASP A 23 3.85 7.36 13.79
CA ASP A 23 4.66 7.26 15.02
C ASP A 23 5.14 5.83 15.29
N VAL A 24 4.30 4.84 15.01
CA VAL A 24 4.72 3.43 15.10
C VAL A 24 5.84 3.15 14.11
N LEU A 25 5.70 3.57 12.84
CA LEU A 25 6.75 3.43 11.84
C LEU A 25 8.06 4.06 12.31
N THR A 26 8.02 5.31 12.81
CA THR A 26 9.24 6.01 13.24
C THR A 26 10.00 5.24 14.31
N ARG A 27 9.29 4.71 15.32
CA ARG A 27 9.90 3.92 16.40
C ARG A 27 10.50 2.60 15.89
N LEU A 28 9.83 1.96 14.93
CA LEU A 28 10.30 0.70 14.34
C LEU A 28 11.56 0.91 13.51
N VAL A 29 11.57 1.90 12.60
CA VAL A 29 12.73 2.15 11.74
C VAL A 29 13.92 2.74 12.48
N ASP A 30 13.72 3.33 13.67
CA ASP A 30 14.81 3.76 14.55
C ASP A 30 15.54 2.57 15.20
N LYS A 31 14.90 1.41 15.28
CA LYS A 31 15.46 0.16 15.81
C LYS A 31 16.06 -0.74 14.73
N LEU A 32 15.60 -0.60 13.48
CA LEU A 32 16.05 -1.43 12.37
C LEU A 32 17.41 -0.98 11.81
N SER A 33 18.16 -1.95 11.31
CA SER A 33 19.22 -1.69 10.35
C SER A 33 18.58 -1.57 8.96
N LEU A 34 18.53 -0.34 8.43
CA LEU A 34 18.00 -0.07 7.08
C LEU A 34 19.09 -0.27 6.02
N SER A 35 19.75 -1.43 6.05
CA SER A 35 20.78 -1.83 5.11
C SER A 35 20.65 -3.31 4.80
N LYS A 36 21.04 -3.71 3.61
CA LYS A 36 21.15 -5.13 3.27
C LYS A 36 22.40 -5.71 3.97
N PRO A 37 22.36 -6.98 4.42
CA PRO A 37 23.56 -7.65 4.84
C PRO A 37 24.55 -7.77 3.67
N GLU A 38 25.84 -7.78 3.99
CA GLU A 38 26.90 -7.92 2.97
C GLU A 38 26.72 -9.22 2.18
N ARG A 39 26.86 -9.12 0.86
CA ARG A 39 26.79 -10.28 -0.03
C ARG A 39 27.99 -11.17 0.21
N GLN A 40 27.75 -12.46 0.33
CA GLN A 40 28.80 -13.44 0.44
C GLN A 40 29.01 -14.15 -0.91
N SER A 41 30.23 -14.61 -1.18
CA SER A 41 30.57 -15.35 -2.39
C SER A 41 29.94 -16.74 -2.43
N ASP A 42 29.71 -17.34 -1.27
CA ASP A 42 29.02 -18.62 -1.12
C ASP A 42 27.53 -18.40 -0.85
N LYS A 43 26.68 -19.01 -1.69
CA LYS A 43 25.22 -18.88 -1.60
C LYS A 43 24.64 -19.49 -0.32
N GLU A 44 25.21 -20.59 0.19
CA GLU A 44 24.72 -21.20 1.43
C GLU A 44 25.06 -20.32 2.63
N ALA A 45 26.29 -19.80 2.68
CA ALA A 45 26.70 -18.86 3.71
C ALA A 45 25.89 -17.54 3.65
N GLU A 46 25.59 -17.03 2.45
CA GLU A 46 24.74 -15.86 2.27
C GLU A 46 23.32 -16.10 2.82
N ALA A 47 22.72 -17.26 2.52
CA ALA A 47 21.38 -17.61 3.02
C ALA A 47 21.35 -17.68 4.55
N VAL A 48 22.34 -18.31 5.19
CA VAL A 48 22.45 -18.40 6.65
C VAL A 48 22.64 -17.01 7.27
N ALA A 49 23.54 -16.19 6.71
CA ALA A 49 23.76 -14.82 7.20
C ALA A 49 22.48 -13.97 7.10
N TYR A 50 21.72 -14.14 6.03
CA TYR A 50 20.45 -13.42 5.83
C TYR A 50 19.37 -13.88 6.82
N GLU A 51 19.28 -15.17 7.12
CA GLU A 51 18.38 -15.70 8.14
C GLU A 51 18.70 -15.18 9.56
N VAL A 52 19.99 -15.12 9.90
CA VAL A 52 20.45 -14.53 11.17
C VAL A 52 20.07 -13.05 11.22
N TYR A 53 20.34 -12.29 10.17
CA TYR A 53 19.97 -10.89 10.05
C TYR A 53 18.46 -10.71 10.30
N LEU A 54 17.58 -11.48 9.64
CA LEU A 54 16.14 -11.36 9.83
C LEU A 54 15.70 -11.67 11.27
N LYS A 55 16.28 -12.67 11.91
CA LYS A 55 16.00 -12.99 13.33
C LYS A 55 16.39 -11.84 14.26
N GLU A 56 17.55 -11.24 14.03
CA GLU A 56 17.99 -10.07 14.81
C GLU A 56 17.09 -8.86 14.60
N GLN A 57 16.70 -8.55 13.33
CA GLN A 57 15.77 -7.47 13.04
C GLN A 57 14.41 -7.71 13.71
N LEU A 58 13.89 -8.93 13.66
CA LEU A 58 12.62 -9.28 14.30
C LEU A 58 12.70 -9.13 15.84
N GLN A 59 13.81 -9.48 16.44
CA GLN A 59 14.01 -9.30 17.88
C GLN A 59 13.97 -7.81 18.27
N ARG A 60 14.63 -6.94 17.51
CA ARG A 60 14.58 -5.49 17.71
C ARG A 60 13.18 -4.92 17.53
N VAL A 61 12.43 -5.42 16.54
CA VAL A 61 11.03 -5.04 16.32
C VAL A 61 10.16 -5.40 17.51
N LYS A 62 10.34 -6.58 18.10
CA LYS A 62 9.59 -7.05 19.27
C LYS A 62 9.79 -6.19 20.52
N GLU A 63 10.89 -5.44 20.62
CA GLU A 63 11.08 -4.46 21.71
C GLU A 63 10.07 -3.30 21.63
N VAL A 64 9.65 -2.94 20.42
CA VAL A 64 8.70 -1.85 20.16
C VAL A 64 7.28 -2.38 19.97
N CYS A 65 7.14 -3.55 19.36
CA CYS A 65 5.91 -4.14 18.90
C CYS A 65 5.89 -5.65 19.24
N PRO A 66 5.64 -6.03 20.53
CA PRO A 66 5.74 -7.42 20.98
C PRO A 66 4.79 -8.39 20.28
N TYR A 67 3.70 -7.89 19.71
CA TYR A 67 2.71 -8.68 18.98
C TYR A 67 3.10 -8.97 17.51
N CYS A 68 4.13 -8.35 16.97
CA CYS A 68 4.70 -8.71 15.68
C CYS A 68 5.45 -10.05 15.81
N LYS A 69 4.88 -11.11 15.26
CA LYS A 69 5.41 -12.49 15.47
C LYS A 69 6.43 -12.88 14.42
N ASP A 70 6.28 -12.37 13.20
CA ASP A 70 7.05 -12.74 12.02
C ASP A 70 6.94 -11.63 10.96
N PHE A 71 7.88 -11.53 10.00
CA PHE A 71 7.80 -10.56 8.92
C PHE A 71 6.89 -10.97 7.76
N GLU A 72 6.45 -12.22 7.69
CA GLU A 72 5.67 -12.79 6.57
C GLU A 72 6.38 -12.77 5.21
N ARG A 73 7.59 -12.21 5.15
CA ARG A 73 8.46 -12.02 3.98
C ARG A 73 9.89 -12.38 4.33
N ASP A 74 10.72 -12.58 3.29
CA ASP A 74 12.16 -12.78 3.46
C ASP A 74 12.90 -11.44 3.62
N PHE A 75 12.22 -10.40 4.16
CA PHE A 75 12.77 -9.09 4.50
C PHE A 75 11.92 -8.43 5.58
N PRO A 76 12.44 -7.44 6.33
CA PRO A 76 11.63 -6.70 7.30
C PRO A 76 10.39 -6.09 6.66
N SER A 77 9.20 -6.51 7.10
CA SER A 77 7.92 -6.09 6.54
C SER A 77 6.89 -5.82 7.63
N PHE A 78 6.17 -4.71 7.53
CA PHE A 78 5.18 -4.25 8.51
C PHE A 78 3.82 -4.06 7.88
N ALA A 79 2.80 -4.66 8.48
CA ALA A 79 1.42 -4.49 8.07
C ALA A 79 0.71 -3.44 8.95
N PHE A 80 0.11 -2.46 8.26
CA PHE A 80 -0.78 -1.46 8.84
C PHE A 80 -2.22 -1.82 8.48
N SER A 81 -2.96 -2.31 9.46
CA SER A 81 -4.38 -2.63 9.32
C SER A 81 -5.21 -1.36 9.50
N ILE A 82 -5.65 -0.74 8.41
CA ILE A 82 -6.36 0.54 8.43
C ILE A 82 -7.64 0.42 7.63
N ALA A 83 -8.77 0.77 8.26
CA ALA A 83 -10.09 0.73 7.66
C ALA A 83 -10.15 1.53 6.34
N THR A 84 -11.02 1.09 5.44
CA THR A 84 -11.28 1.79 4.17
C THR A 84 -11.80 3.21 4.44
N GLY A 85 -11.35 4.18 3.64
CA GLY A 85 -11.78 5.58 3.77
C GLY A 85 -10.99 6.43 4.78
N ILE A 86 -10.14 5.83 5.60
CA ILE A 86 -9.31 6.57 6.58
C ILE A 86 -8.18 7.34 5.90
N GLY A 87 -7.61 6.82 4.81
CA GLY A 87 -6.58 7.50 4.03
C GLY A 87 -5.27 6.71 3.89
N LYS A 88 -5.34 5.40 3.62
CA LYS A 88 -4.15 4.53 3.40
C LYS A 88 -3.13 5.14 2.44
N THR A 89 -3.57 5.68 1.29
CA THR A 89 -2.67 6.31 0.31
C THR A 89 -1.93 7.52 0.89
N ARG A 90 -2.61 8.33 1.74
CA ARG A 90 -1.96 9.46 2.41
C ARG A 90 -0.93 8.99 3.44
N LEU A 91 -1.20 7.89 4.14
CA LEU A 91 -0.21 7.27 5.02
C LEU A 91 1.01 6.77 4.22
N MET A 92 0.80 6.14 3.05
CA MET A 92 1.91 5.75 2.18
C MET A 92 2.80 6.95 1.82
N GLY A 93 2.19 8.08 1.44
CA GLY A 93 2.92 9.34 1.18
C GLY A 93 3.67 9.84 2.42
N ALA A 94 3.06 9.79 3.59
CA ALA A 94 3.69 10.19 4.85
C ALA A 94 4.88 9.28 5.21
N CYS A 95 4.75 7.96 5.00
CA CYS A 95 5.83 6.99 5.21
C CYS A 95 7.02 7.26 4.27
N ILE A 96 6.75 7.48 2.97
CA ILE A 96 7.78 7.84 1.98
C ILE A 96 8.48 9.13 2.39
N ALA A 97 7.71 10.17 2.72
CA ALA A 97 8.27 11.45 3.14
C ALA A 97 9.16 11.30 4.39
N TYR A 98 8.73 10.53 5.37
CA TYR A 98 9.54 10.28 6.57
C TYR A 98 10.82 9.50 6.26
N LEU A 99 10.72 8.41 5.51
CA LEU A 99 11.89 7.59 5.14
C LEU A 99 12.90 8.39 4.30
N TYR A 100 12.42 9.24 3.41
CA TYR A 100 13.27 10.14 2.64
C TYR A 100 13.94 11.19 3.53
N LEU A 101 13.17 11.97 4.27
CA LEU A 101 13.67 13.13 5.03
C LEU A 101 14.48 12.74 6.26
N ALA A 102 14.12 11.65 6.94
CA ALA A 102 14.76 11.23 8.19
C ALA A 102 15.84 10.16 7.99
N LYS A 103 15.76 9.34 6.94
CA LYS A 103 16.65 8.18 6.72
C LYS A 103 17.42 8.26 5.40
N GLY A 104 17.15 9.26 4.55
CA GLY A 104 17.84 9.45 3.27
C GLY A 104 17.47 8.41 2.19
N ILE A 105 16.41 7.62 2.39
CA ILE A 105 15.96 6.60 1.45
C ILE A 105 15.37 7.28 0.21
N ARG A 106 15.75 6.85 -0.97
CA ARG A 106 15.37 7.48 -2.24
C ARG A 106 14.63 6.57 -3.19
N HIS A 107 14.67 5.25 -3.01
CA HIS A 107 14.09 4.30 -3.96
C HIS A 107 12.88 3.60 -3.34
N PHE A 108 11.71 3.88 -3.93
CA PHE A 108 10.43 3.33 -3.49
C PHE A 108 9.76 2.57 -4.63
N PHE A 109 9.21 1.41 -4.31
CA PHE A 109 8.48 0.58 -5.26
C PHE A 109 7.06 0.33 -4.74
N ILE A 110 6.06 0.89 -5.41
CA ILE A 110 4.65 0.78 -5.02
C ILE A 110 3.96 -0.25 -5.90
N LEU A 111 3.33 -1.23 -5.26
CA LEU A 111 2.51 -2.24 -5.92
C LEU A 111 1.02 -1.88 -5.80
N ALA A 112 0.37 -1.74 -6.95
CA ALA A 112 -1.07 -1.58 -7.07
C ALA A 112 -1.75 -2.93 -7.39
N PRO A 113 -2.87 -3.28 -6.75
CA PRO A 113 -3.52 -4.57 -6.94
C PRO A 113 -4.32 -4.68 -8.24
N ASN A 114 -4.72 -3.55 -8.85
CA ASN A 114 -5.48 -3.49 -10.07
C ASN A 114 -5.24 -2.17 -10.84
N LEU A 115 -5.77 -2.08 -12.07
CA LEU A 115 -5.56 -0.93 -12.95
C LEU A 115 -6.17 0.36 -12.37
N THR A 116 -7.36 0.31 -11.80
CA THR A 116 -8.03 1.49 -11.22
C THR A 116 -7.23 2.11 -10.09
N LEU A 117 -6.70 1.27 -9.19
CA LEU A 117 -5.84 1.74 -8.10
C LEU A 117 -4.47 2.21 -8.62
N TYR A 118 -3.94 1.56 -9.66
CA TYR A 118 -2.72 2.01 -10.32
C TYR A 118 -2.86 3.43 -10.88
N GLU A 119 -3.92 3.71 -11.66
CA GLU A 119 -4.18 5.03 -12.22
C GLU A 119 -4.40 6.09 -11.14
N LYS A 120 -5.08 5.70 -10.06
CA LYS A 120 -5.25 6.57 -8.89
C LYS A 120 -3.90 6.89 -8.23
N LEU A 121 -3.06 5.89 -7.97
CA LEU A 121 -1.73 6.09 -7.37
C LEU A 121 -0.84 6.95 -8.25
N MET A 122 -0.90 6.77 -9.57
CA MET A 122 -0.17 7.62 -10.52
C MET A 122 -0.52 9.11 -10.37
N ARG A 123 -1.79 9.44 -10.16
CA ARG A 123 -2.22 10.83 -9.91
C ARG A 123 -1.86 11.30 -8.51
N ASP A 124 -2.13 10.46 -7.51
CA ASP A 124 -1.90 10.80 -6.09
C ASP A 124 -0.41 11.07 -5.80
N PHE A 125 0.51 10.38 -6.47
CA PHE A 125 1.96 10.50 -6.26
C PHE A 125 2.69 11.35 -7.32
N GLY A 126 2.15 11.45 -8.53
CA GLY A 126 2.85 11.98 -9.69
C GLY A 126 2.32 13.33 -10.22
N ASP A 127 1.19 13.82 -9.74
CA ASP A 127 0.60 15.08 -10.23
C ASP A 127 0.50 16.12 -9.10
N PRO A 128 1.47 17.05 -8.99
CA PRO A 128 1.45 18.10 -7.97
C PRO A 128 0.24 19.04 -8.06
N SER A 129 -0.41 19.14 -9.23
CA SER A 129 -1.61 19.96 -9.42
C SER A 129 -2.87 19.27 -8.89
N TYR A 130 -2.82 17.96 -8.70
CA TYR A 130 -3.96 17.19 -8.22
C TYR A 130 -4.30 17.51 -6.77
N GLU A 131 -5.57 17.72 -6.47
CA GLU A 131 -6.04 18.10 -5.14
C GLU A 131 -5.58 17.13 -4.04
N LYS A 132 -5.53 15.82 -4.37
CA LYS A 132 -5.16 14.75 -3.44
C LYS A 132 -3.69 14.32 -3.53
N TYR A 133 -2.84 15.15 -4.15
CA TYR A 133 -1.40 14.90 -4.19
C TYR A 133 -0.85 14.63 -2.79
N VAL A 134 -0.17 13.51 -2.62
CA VAL A 134 0.18 12.99 -1.28
C VAL A 134 1.27 13.79 -0.57
N PHE A 135 2.10 14.54 -1.30
CA PHE A 135 3.19 15.35 -0.74
C PHE A 135 2.86 16.83 -0.64
N LYS A 136 1.60 17.19 -0.86
CA LYS A 136 1.16 18.60 -0.82
C LYS A 136 1.45 19.21 0.55
N GLY A 137 2.21 20.31 0.55
CA GLY A 137 2.59 21.03 1.78
C GLY A 137 3.96 20.66 2.36
N ILE A 138 4.67 19.69 1.80
CA ILE A 138 6.05 19.38 2.16
C ILE A 138 6.99 20.09 1.17
N SER A 139 7.73 21.07 1.64
CA SER A 139 8.56 21.97 0.82
C SER A 139 9.61 21.23 -0.02
N GLU A 140 10.19 20.18 0.55
CA GLU A 140 11.23 19.39 -0.10
C GLU A 140 10.74 18.74 -1.40
N PHE A 141 9.47 18.32 -1.44
CA PHE A 141 8.84 17.75 -2.64
C PHE A 141 8.34 18.78 -3.65
N VAL A 142 8.29 20.05 -3.27
CA VAL A 142 8.01 21.16 -4.21
C VAL A 142 9.27 21.51 -5.00
N HIS A 143 10.44 21.47 -4.36
CA HIS A 143 11.71 21.82 -4.99
C HIS A 143 12.37 20.62 -5.68
N ASN A 144 12.09 19.41 -5.24
CA ASN A 144 12.62 18.18 -5.78
C ASN A 144 11.48 17.16 -5.93
N GLU A 145 10.71 17.33 -7.01
CA GLU A 145 9.58 16.45 -7.32
C GLU A 145 10.05 15.00 -7.49
N PRO A 146 9.31 14.02 -6.97
CA PRO A 146 9.63 12.62 -7.17
C PRO A 146 9.61 12.25 -8.65
N LEU A 147 10.61 11.50 -9.10
CA LEU A 147 10.59 10.87 -10.40
C LEU A 147 9.67 9.64 -10.36
N ILE A 148 8.55 9.72 -11.08
CA ILE A 148 7.62 8.60 -11.18
C ILE A 148 8.03 7.69 -12.33
N ILE A 149 8.29 6.43 -11.98
CA ILE A 149 8.71 5.38 -12.92
C ILE A 149 7.59 4.37 -13.07
N THR A 150 7.29 4.02 -14.32
CA THR A 150 6.23 3.06 -14.68
C THR A 150 6.75 2.05 -15.69
N GLY A 151 5.96 1.03 -15.99
CA GLY A 151 6.27 0.07 -17.05
C GLY A 151 6.45 0.72 -18.43
N ASP A 152 5.89 1.91 -18.67
CA ASP A 152 5.90 2.57 -19.97
C ASP A 152 7.10 3.53 -20.13
N ASN A 153 7.70 4.01 -19.03
CA ASN A 153 8.76 5.04 -19.08
C ASN A 153 10.11 4.60 -18.48
N TYR A 154 10.22 3.40 -17.91
CA TYR A 154 11.44 2.98 -17.21
C TYR A 154 12.70 2.99 -18.10
N ASN A 155 12.58 2.69 -19.40
CA ASN A 155 13.70 2.74 -20.34
C ASN A 155 14.20 4.17 -20.58
N LYS A 156 13.30 5.17 -20.53
CA LYS A 156 13.65 6.60 -20.68
C LYS A 156 14.24 7.15 -19.38
N ALA A 157 13.68 6.74 -18.26
CA ALA A 157 14.09 7.17 -16.94
C ALA A 157 15.54 6.77 -16.62
N ARG A 158 16.03 5.64 -17.16
CA ARG A 158 17.39 5.13 -16.93
C ARG A 158 18.50 6.12 -17.31
N ASN A 159 18.25 7.05 -18.23
CA ASN A 159 19.20 8.07 -18.65
C ASN A 159 19.05 9.40 -17.88
N LEU A 160 18.05 9.52 -17.01
CA LEU A 160 17.70 10.74 -16.29
C LEU A 160 17.96 10.63 -14.78
N PHE A 161 18.48 9.50 -14.31
CA PHE A 161 18.72 9.29 -12.89
C PHE A 161 19.82 10.23 -12.39
N SER A 162 19.44 11.29 -11.74
CA SER A 162 20.33 12.00 -10.84
C SER A 162 20.37 11.24 -9.52
N ASP A 163 21.55 10.93 -9.01
CA ASP A 163 21.76 10.19 -7.74
C ASP A 163 21.11 10.87 -6.53
N ASN A 164 20.59 12.08 -6.71
CA ASN A 164 19.97 12.89 -5.66
C ASN A 164 18.45 12.94 -5.70
N GLN A 165 17.79 12.43 -6.75
CA GLN A 165 16.35 12.50 -6.88
C GLN A 165 15.66 11.31 -6.25
N ILE A 166 14.54 11.55 -5.55
CA ILE A 166 13.67 10.49 -5.06
C ILE A 166 12.97 9.81 -6.23
N GLN A 167 12.97 8.49 -6.24
CA GLN A 167 12.38 7.67 -7.29
C GLN A 167 11.23 6.84 -6.72
N ILE A 168 10.07 6.96 -7.34
CA ILE A 168 8.89 6.19 -6.96
C ILE A 168 8.43 5.39 -8.17
N SER A 169 8.68 4.09 -8.12
CA SER A 169 8.24 3.13 -9.14
C SER A 169 6.83 2.65 -8.81
N ILE A 170 5.88 2.80 -9.71
CA ILE A 170 4.48 2.37 -9.51
C ILE A 170 4.12 1.33 -10.54
N PHE A 171 3.73 0.13 -10.09
CA PHE A 171 3.42 -1.00 -10.95
C PHE A 171 2.13 -1.71 -10.55
N ASN A 172 1.42 -2.21 -11.55
CA ASN A 172 0.18 -2.97 -11.36
C ASN A 172 0.45 -4.48 -11.39
N ILE A 173 0.20 -5.16 -10.27
CA ILE A 173 0.44 -6.60 -10.17
C ILE A 173 -0.56 -7.45 -10.99
N SER A 174 -1.74 -6.94 -11.30
CA SER A 174 -2.71 -7.70 -12.11
C SER A 174 -2.19 -8.05 -13.50
N LYS A 175 -1.30 -7.21 -14.05
CA LYS A 175 -0.60 -7.50 -15.30
C LYS A 175 0.39 -8.68 -15.16
N PHE A 176 0.81 -9.02 -13.93
CA PHE A 176 1.65 -10.19 -13.64
C PHE A 176 0.85 -11.48 -13.49
N ASN A 177 -0.47 -11.37 -13.21
CA ASN A 177 -1.35 -12.49 -12.93
C ASN A 177 -2.18 -12.97 -14.14
N THR A 178 -2.01 -12.43 -15.34
CA THR A 178 -2.70 -12.91 -16.55
C THR A 178 -2.06 -14.19 -17.04
N GLU A 179 -2.85 -15.29 -17.01
CA GLU A 179 -2.48 -16.54 -17.70
C GLU A 179 -2.48 -16.29 -19.21
N SER A 180 -1.33 -16.40 -19.84
CA SER A 180 -1.33 -16.65 -21.28
C SER A 180 -1.84 -18.06 -21.48
N LYS A 181 -3.10 -18.16 -21.88
CA LYS A 181 -3.68 -19.37 -22.49
C LYS A 181 -3.13 -19.50 -23.92
N GLU A 182 -1.84 -19.72 -24.06
CA GLU A 182 -1.26 -20.13 -25.32
C GLU A 182 -0.50 -21.43 -25.09
N GLY A 183 -1.10 -22.52 -25.60
CA GLY A 183 -0.42 -23.79 -25.81
C GLY A 183 -0.13 -24.61 -24.54
N GLY A 184 -1.10 -25.30 -24.00
CA GLY A 184 -1.05 -26.67 -23.44
C GLY A 184 0.08 -27.16 -22.53
N LYS A 185 1.04 -26.36 -22.14
CA LYS A 185 2.10 -26.73 -21.18
C LYS A 185 1.99 -25.82 -19.94
N LYS A 186 1.95 -26.43 -18.75
CA LYS A 186 2.04 -25.72 -17.47
C LYS A 186 3.25 -24.77 -17.53
N GLY A 187 2.96 -23.49 -17.78
CA GLY A 187 3.98 -22.46 -17.87
C GLY A 187 4.72 -22.29 -16.55
N ALA A 188 5.99 -21.94 -16.61
CA ALA A 188 6.79 -21.55 -15.46
C ALA A 188 6.06 -20.50 -14.61
N PRO A 189 6.28 -20.44 -13.28
CA PRO A 189 5.57 -19.54 -12.38
C PRO A 189 5.59 -18.10 -12.92
N LYS A 190 4.46 -17.44 -12.89
CA LYS A 190 4.13 -16.14 -13.47
C LYS A 190 5.11 -15.00 -13.18
N MET A 191 6.05 -15.19 -12.31
CA MET A 191 6.96 -14.17 -11.82
C MET A 191 8.38 -14.23 -12.35
N ARG A 192 8.79 -15.25 -13.05
CA ARG A 192 9.88 -15.07 -14.04
C ARG A 192 9.51 -13.99 -15.06
N ARG A 193 8.24 -13.61 -15.12
CA ARG A 193 7.71 -12.54 -15.96
C ARG A 193 7.74 -11.15 -15.32
N LEU A 194 8.04 -10.98 -14.03
CA LEU A 194 8.36 -9.64 -13.52
C LEU A 194 9.65 -9.15 -14.17
N SER A 195 10.67 -9.98 -14.25
CA SER A 195 11.91 -9.65 -14.97
C SER A 195 11.68 -9.55 -16.48
N GLU A 196 10.81 -10.35 -17.08
CA GLU A 196 10.45 -10.25 -18.49
C GLU A 196 9.58 -9.02 -18.78
N TYR A 197 8.64 -8.67 -17.90
CA TYR A 197 7.76 -7.51 -18.04
C TYR A 197 8.48 -6.19 -17.73
N LEU A 198 9.32 -6.17 -16.70
CA LEU A 198 10.18 -5.02 -16.36
C LEU A 198 11.38 -4.92 -17.33
N GLY A 199 11.64 -5.98 -18.12
CA GLY A 199 12.91 -6.23 -18.72
C GLY A 199 13.93 -6.69 -17.65
N GLN A 200 14.72 -7.71 -17.95
CA GLN A 200 15.73 -8.25 -17.02
C GLN A 200 16.58 -7.13 -16.41
N SER A 201 16.92 -6.14 -17.20
CA SER A 201 17.75 -5.01 -16.77
C SER A 201 17.12 -4.11 -15.71
N TYR A 202 15.77 -3.96 -15.68
CA TYR A 202 15.12 -3.13 -14.65
C TYR A 202 14.94 -3.90 -13.34
N PHE A 203 14.63 -5.19 -13.43
CA PHE A 203 14.62 -6.06 -12.26
C PHE A 203 16.01 -6.09 -11.58
N ASP A 204 17.07 -6.29 -12.37
CA ASP A 204 18.45 -6.29 -11.87
C ASP A 204 18.81 -4.93 -11.26
N TYR A 205 18.35 -3.84 -11.86
CA TYR A 205 18.49 -2.49 -11.30
C TYR A 205 17.82 -2.39 -9.92
N LEU A 206 16.54 -2.73 -9.79
CA LEU A 206 15.84 -2.70 -8.51
C LEU A 206 16.51 -3.60 -7.46
N PHE A 207 16.93 -4.80 -7.87
CA PHE A 207 17.64 -5.73 -7.02
C PHE A 207 19.00 -5.17 -6.52
N SER A 208 19.68 -4.39 -7.36
CA SER A 208 20.99 -3.80 -7.04
C SER A 208 20.91 -2.63 -6.05
N LEU A 209 19.72 -2.02 -5.87
CA LEU A 209 19.54 -0.89 -4.98
C LEU A 209 19.75 -1.29 -3.51
N ASP A 210 20.53 -0.51 -2.78
CA ASP A 210 20.82 -0.77 -1.37
C ASP A 210 19.75 -0.18 -0.42
N ASP A 211 18.89 0.73 -0.92
CA ASP A 211 17.87 1.44 -0.15
C ASP A 211 16.44 1.24 -0.68
N LEU A 212 16.17 0.13 -1.39
CA LEU A 212 14.85 -0.17 -1.94
C LEU A 212 13.82 -0.44 -0.83
N VAL A 213 12.75 0.35 -0.80
CA VAL A 213 11.57 0.13 0.05
C VAL A 213 10.36 -0.23 -0.81
N ILE A 214 9.65 -1.29 -0.45
CA ILE A 214 8.41 -1.71 -1.13
C ILE A 214 7.19 -1.26 -0.31
N LEU A 215 6.20 -0.66 -1.00
CA LEU A 215 4.89 -0.35 -0.44
C LEU A 215 3.83 -1.15 -1.19
N MET A 216 2.97 -1.83 -0.46
CA MET A 216 1.93 -2.71 -1.01
C MET A 216 0.56 -2.20 -0.56
N ASP A 217 -0.23 -1.67 -1.51
CA ASP A 217 -1.63 -1.30 -1.25
C ASP A 217 -2.52 -2.54 -1.42
N GLU A 218 -3.49 -2.70 -0.52
CA GLU A 218 -4.33 -3.90 -0.39
C GLU A 218 -3.50 -5.20 -0.27
N ALA A 219 -2.61 -5.21 0.70
CA ALA A 219 -1.54 -6.21 0.88
C ALA A 219 -2.04 -7.67 0.92
N HIS A 220 -3.29 -7.92 1.33
CA HIS A 220 -3.89 -9.25 1.33
C HIS A 220 -3.84 -9.94 -0.06
N ARG A 221 -3.77 -9.17 -1.14
CA ARG A 221 -3.65 -9.70 -2.52
C ARG A 221 -2.27 -10.21 -2.90
N TYR A 222 -1.27 -9.98 -2.06
CA TYR A 222 0.14 -10.34 -2.32
C TYR A 222 0.63 -11.47 -1.42
N HIS A 223 -0.26 -12.12 -0.67
CA HIS A 223 0.08 -13.21 0.24
C HIS A 223 0.04 -14.61 -0.41
N ALA A 224 -0.40 -14.75 -1.67
CA ALA A 224 -0.24 -15.98 -2.43
C ALA A 224 1.26 -16.30 -2.63
N ASP A 225 1.62 -17.59 -2.55
CA ASP A 225 3.01 -18.06 -2.54
C ASP A 225 3.83 -17.55 -3.74
N ALA A 226 3.22 -17.50 -4.94
CA ALA A 226 3.89 -16.99 -6.14
C ALA A 226 4.22 -15.49 -6.04
N SER A 227 3.30 -14.70 -5.47
CA SER A 227 3.50 -13.26 -5.25
C SER A 227 4.55 -13.01 -4.18
N LYS A 228 4.50 -13.77 -3.06
CA LYS A 228 5.50 -13.70 -2.00
C LYS A 228 6.90 -13.94 -2.56
N LYS A 229 7.08 -15.07 -3.26
CA LYS A 229 8.38 -15.47 -3.80
C LYS A 229 9.04 -14.38 -4.63
N ALA A 230 8.31 -13.79 -5.46
CA ALA A 230 8.89 -12.84 -6.38
C ALA A 230 9.08 -11.43 -5.81
N ILE A 231 8.24 -10.98 -4.88
CA ILE A 231 8.52 -9.78 -4.09
C ILE A 231 9.78 -10.01 -3.25
N ASN A 232 9.95 -11.20 -2.68
CA ASN A 232 11.15 -11.59 -1.94
C ASN A 232 12.42 -11.58 -2.81
N GLU A 233 12.32 -11.94 -4.09
CA GLU A 233 13.45 -11.88 -5.03
C GLU A 233 14.05 -10.47 -5.21
N LEU A 234 13.28 -9.39 -4.99
CA LEU A 234 13.78 -8.02 -5.03
C LEU A 234 14.67 -7.65 -3.84
N ARG A 235 14.62 -8.41 -2.75
CA ARG A 235 15.39 -8.18 -1.51
C ARG A 235 15.38 -6.71 -1.06
N PRO A 236 14.21 -6.09 -0.83
CA PRO A 236 14.15 -4.73 -0.32
C PRO A 236 14.67 -4.68 1.14
N ILE A 237 15.05 -3.49 1.59
CA ILE A 237 15.44 -3.30 3.00
C ILE A 237 14.24 -3.20 3.94
N LEU A 238 13.06 -2.85 3.39
CA LEU A 238 11.82 -2.67 4.15
C LEU A 238 10.60 -2.86 3.25
N GLY A 239 9.57 -3.50 3.79
CA GLY A 239 8.23 -3.59 3.21
C GLY A 239 7.19 -2.92 4.09
N LEU A 240 6.30 -2.13 3.49
CA LEU A 240 5.15 -1.51 4.15
C LEU A 240 3.87 -2.02 3.49
N GLU A 241 3.09 -2.75 4.25
CA GLU A 241 1.87 -3.41 3.80
C GLU A 241 0.64 -2.65 4.31
N MET A 242 -0.17 -2.10 3.42
CA MET A 242 -1.40 -1.39 3.77
C MET A 242 -2.60 -2.26 3.43
N THR A 243 -3.47 -2.52 4.39
CA THR A 243 -4.68 -3.33 4.15
C THR A 243 -5.79 -2.94 5.12
N ALA A 244 -7.04 -3.14 4.70
CA ALA A 244 -8.19 -3.07 5.61
C ALA A 244 -8.57 -4.46 6.16
N THR A 245 -8.06 -5.52 5.51
CA THR A 245 -8.34 -6.91 5.84
C THR A 245 -7.01 -7.66 6.02
N PRO A 246 -6.42 -7.67 7.23
CA PRO A 246 -5.11 -8.26 7.48
C PRO A 246 -5.19 -9.79 7.61
N THR A 247 -5.78 -10.44 6.61
CA THR A 247 -5.91 -11.89 6.51
C THR A 247 -5.50 -12.36 5.12
N ASP A 248 -4.91 -13.53 5.03
CA ASP A 248 -4.62 -14.20 3.76
C ASP A 248 -5.90 -14.82 3.14
N GLU A 249 -5.77 -15.40 1.94
CA GLU A 249 -6.86 -16.06 1.24
C GLU A 249 -7.48 -17.25 2.01
N LYS A 250 -6.76 -17.78 2.99
CA LYS A 250 -7.21 -18.88 3.87
C LYS A 250 -7.83 -18.38 5.17
N GLY A 251 -7.99 -17.06 5.32
CA GLY A 251 -8.55 -16.42 6.53
C GLY A 251 -7.58 -16.34 7.70
N LYS A 252 -6.29 -16.62 7.52
CA LYS A 252 -5.28 -16.53 8.57
C LYS A 252 -4.81 -15.09 8.71
N SER A 253 -4.83 -14.56 9.95
CA SER A 253 -4.32 -13.22 10.25
C SER A 253 -2.83 -13.09 9.97
N PHE A 254 -2.42 -11.93 9.48
CA PHE A 254 -1.02 -11.57 9.30
C PHE A 254 -0.28 -11.58 10.63
N LYS A 255 0.99 -11.96 10.61
CA LYS A 255 1.83 -12.03 11.80
C LYS A 255 2.68 -10.77 12.00
N ASN A 256 2.75 -9.90 11.00
CA ASN A 256 3.55 -8.68 10.94
C ASN A 256 2.73 -7.40 11.15
N ILE A 257 1.52 -7.50 11.71
CA ILE A 257 0.70 -6.32 12.03
C ILE A 257 1.42 -5.51 13.10
N VAL A 258 1.67 -4.24 12.84
CA VAL A 258 2.34 -3.31 13.77
C VAL A 258 1.42 -2.18 14.23
N TYR A 259 0.35 -1.92 13.49
CA TYR A 259 -0.68 -0.95 13.84
C TYR A 259 -2.03 -1.41 13.31
N GLU A 260 -3.07 -1.21 14.12
CA GLU A 260 -4.44 -1.55 13.74
C GLU A 260 -5.40 -0.43 14.10
N TYR A 261 -6.18 -0.01 13.11
CA TYR A 261 -7.36 0.83 13.25
C TYR A 261 -8.45 0.28 12.33
N ASN A 262 -9.16 -0.70 12.83
CA ASN A 262 -10.13 -1.48 12.06
C ASN A 262 -11.46 -0.74 11.87
N LEU A 263 -12.37 -1.33 11.07
CA LEU A 263 -13.65 -0.72 10.76
C LEU A 263 -14.54 -0.54 12.00
N ALA A 264 -14.48 -1.46 12.97
CA ALA A 264 -15.26 -1.36 14.20
C ALA A 264 -14.83 -0.15 15.04
N GLN A 265 -13.51 0.07 15.16
CA GLN A 265 -12.95 1.25 15.84
C GLN A 265 -13.35 2.53 15.09
N ALA A 266 -13.23 2.55 13.77
CA ALA A 266 -13.57 3.71 12.94
C ALA A 266 -15.05 4.09 13.02
N LEU A 267 -15.94 3.10 13.12
CA LEU A 267 -17.39 3.31 13.32
C LEU A 267 -17.70 3.76 14.76
N ALA A 268 -17.02 3.21 15.75
CA ALA A 268 -17.18 3.59 17.15
C ALA A 268 -16.75 5.05 17.40
N ASP A 269 -15.64 5.47 16.79
CA ASP A 269 -15.16 6.86 16.87
C ASP A 269 -16.10 7.86 16.17
N GLY A 270 -16.83 7.44 15.13
CA GLY A 270 -17.79 8.25 14.39
C GLY A 270 -17.20 9.47 13.65
N LYS A 271 -15.85 9.63 13.67
CA LYS A 271 -15.18 10.82 13.15
C LYS A 271 -14.93 10.75 11.63
N TYR A 272 -14.51 9.60 11.12
CA TYR A 272 -13.96 9.47 9.76
C TYR A 272 -14.77 8.57 8.84
N VAL A 273 -15.56 7.67 9.41
CA VAL A 273 -16.40 6.72 8.67
C VAL A 273 -17.83 6.90 9.14
N LYS A 274 -18.75 7.07 8.19
CA LYS A 274 -20.18 7.14 8.49
C LYS A 274 -20.75 5.73 8.68
N ILE A 275 -21.62 5.58 9.65
CA ILE A 275 -22.37 4.34 9.83
C ILE A 275 -23.27 4.15 8.59
N PRO A 276 -23.17 2.99 7.89
CA PRO A 276 -24.00 2.76 6.73
C PRO A 276 -25.48 2.68 7.14
N THR A 277 -26.35 3.37 6.42
CA THR A 277 -27.77 3.26 6.59
C THR A 277 -28.26 2.02 5.84
N ILE A 278 -28.87 1.08 6.56
CA ILE A 278 -29.49 -0.10 5.96
C ILE A 278 -30.97 0.17 5.76
N ALA A 279 -31.38 0.32 4.50
CA ALA A 279 -32.79 0.39 4.14
C ALA A 279 -33.34 -1.04 3.91
N LYS A 280 -34.57 -1.26 4.35
CA LYS A 280 -35.30 -2.52 4.11
C LYS A 280 -36.62 -2.21 3.44
N ARG A 281 -36.95 -2.96 2.39
CA ARG A 281 -38.33 -2.92 1.85
C ARG A 281 -39.32 -3.45 2.89
N ARG A 282 -40.37 -2.71 3.12
CA ARG A 282 -41.50 -3.20 3.92
C ARG A 282 -42.34 -4.18 3.08
N ASN A 283 -42.73 -5.29 3.69
CA ASN A 283 -43.61 -6.31 3.05
C ASN A 283 -43.00 -6.95 1.79
N PHE A 284 -41.65 -7.07 1.71
CA PHE A 284 -40.99 -7.76 0.60
C PHE A 284 -41.06 -9.27 0.80
N SER A 285 -41.52 -9.98 -0.24
CA SER A 285 -41.40 -11.43 -0.35
C SER A 285 -40.68 -11.77 -1.62
N ARG A 286 -39.68 -12.64 -1.55
CA ARG A 286 -38.85 -13.06 -2.70
C ARG A 286 -39.68 -13.76 -3.78
N GLY A 287 -40.78 -14.47 -3.41
CA GLY A 287 -41.57 -15.27 -4.36
C GLY A 287 -40.70 -16.22 -5.17
N ASN A 288 -40.89 -16.24 -6.49
CA ASN A 288 -40.15 -17.09 -7.45
C ASN A 288 -38.98 -16.34 -8.12
N MET A 289 -38.51 -15.21 -7.57
CA MET A 289 -37.40 -14.45 -8.15
C MET A 289 -36.10 -15.25 -8.12
N THR A 290 -35.38 -15.19 -9.21
CA THR A 290 -34.00 -15.71 -9.31
C THR A 290 -33.04 -14.83 -8.50
N ASP A 291 -31.82 -15.30 -8.28
CA ASP A 291 -30.80 -14.52 -7.57
C ASP A 291 -30.40 -13.26 -8.39
N GLU A 292 -30.34 -13.37 -9.71
CA GLU A 292 -30.05 -12.24 -10.61
C GLU A 292 -31.12 -11.17 -10.55
N GLU A 293 -32.41 -11.56 -10.60
CA GLU A 293 -33.54 -10.62 -10.47
C GLU A 293 -33.54 -9.93 -9.10
N LEU A 294 -33.19 -10.69 -8.05
CA LEU A 294 -33.08 -10.13 -6.70
C LEU A 294 -31.92 -9.12 -6.59
N ASP A 295 -30.81 -9.38 -7.23
CA ASP A 295 -29.65 -8.47 -7.22
C ASP A 295 -29.92 -7.19 -8.05
N ILE A 296 -30.59 -7.31 -9.20
CA ILE A 296 -31.05 -6.15 -9.98
C ILE A 296 -31.98 -5.29 -9.12
N LEU A 297 -32.96 -5.89 -8.46
CA LEU A 297 -33.89 -5.19 -7.59
C LEU A 297 -33.19 -4.46 -6.43
N LYS A 298 -32.17 -5.08 -5.81
CA LYS A 298 -31.37 -4.42 -4.76
C LYS A 298 -30.59 -3.22 -5.29
N ILE A 299 -30.08 -3.31 -6.50
CA ILE A 299 -29.34 -2.21 -7.16
C ILE A 299 -30.30 -1.06 -7.46
N GLU A 300 -31.48 -1.33 -8.04
CA GLU A 300 -32.52 -0.33 -8.31
C GLU A 300 -32.96 0.39 -7.02
N ASP A 301 -33.19 -0.35 -5.94
CA ASP A 301 -33.52 0.22 -4.63
C ASP A 301 -32.38 1.09 -4.10
N ALA A 302 -31.15 0.65 -4.22
CA ALA A 302 -29.98 1.41 -3.76
C ALA A 302 -29.84 2.73 -4.53
N VAL A 303 -30.02 2.71 -5.85
CA VAL A 303 -29.99 3.90 -6.71
C VAL A 303 -31.13 4.85 -6.32
N SER A 304 -32.35 4.34 -6.16
CA SER A 304 -33.52 5.14 -5.78
C SER A 304 -33.33 5.84 -4.42
N VAL A 305 -32.84 5.10 -3.42
CA VAL A 305 -32.52 5.66 -2.09
C VAL A 305 -31.42 6.72 -2.18
N HIS A 306 -30.40 6.48 -3.01
CA HIS A 306 -29.30 7.43 -3.21
C HIS A 306 -29.80 8.73 -3.84
N GLU A 307 -30.57 8.66 -4.91
CA GLU A 307 -31.13 9.83 -5.60
C GLU A 307 -32.06 10.64 -4.70
N HIS A 308 -32.94 9.95 -3.97
CA HIS A 308 -33.83 10.61 -3.02
C HIS A 308 -33.05 11.32 -1.90
N THR A 309 -32.01 10.67 -1.36
CA THR A 309 -31.15 11.26 -0.32
C THR A 309 -30.39 12.46 -0.88
N LYS A 310 -29.86 12.38 -2.10
CA LYS A 310 -29.18 13.47 -2.78
C LYS A 310 -30.08 14.70 -2.93
N LEU A 311 -31.31 14.51 -3.45
CA LEU A 311 -32.30 15.58 -3.60
C LEU A 311 -32.64 16.23 -2.25
N HIS A 312 -32.80 15.44 -1.20
CA HIS A 312 -33.05 15.95 0.15
C HIS A 312 -31.90 16.81 0.67
N LEU A 313 -30.65 16.37 0.46
CA LEU A 313 -29.47 17.14 0.87
C LEU A 313 -29.31 18.43 0.09
N GLU A 314 -29.56 18.42 -1.23
CA GLU A 314 -29.55 19.60 -2.08
C GLU A 314 -30.62 20.62 -1.66
N MET A 315 -31.82 20.14 -1.37
CA MET A 315 -32.90 21.00 -0.84
C MET A 315 -32.53 21.58 0.53
N TYR A 316 -31.97 20.78 1.42
CA TYR A 316 -31.50 21.24 2.72
C TYR A 316 -30.43 22.31 2.61
N ALA A 317 -29.39 22.06 1.76
CA ALA A 317 -28.30 23.01 1.52
C ALA A 317 -28.86 24.34 0.97
N LYS A 318 -29.76 24.28 -0.01
CA LYS A 318 -30.39 25.45 -0.61
C LYS A 318 -31.25 26.26 0.42
N ASN A 319 -31.99 25.56 1.28
CA ASN A 319 -32.81 26.22 2.30
C ASN A 319 -32.00 26.83 3.45
N ASN A 320 -30.78 26.35 3.67
CA ASN A 320 -29.91 26.83 4.76
C ASN A 320 -28.70 27.65 4.27
N ASN A 321 -28.67 28.08 2.99
CA ASN A 321 -27.56 28.82 2.37
C ASN A 321 -26.19 28.17 2.59
N GLN A 322 -26.12 26.85 2.58
CA GLN A 322 -24.89 26.08 2.68
C GLN A 322 -24.42 25.63 1.30
N PRO A 323 -23.10 25.58 1.02
CA PRO A 323 -22.58 25.12 -0.27
C PRO A 323 -22.82 23.65 -0.54
#